data_e86373ef5ca80b78761283fcfcb22b34
#
_entry.id   e86373ef5ca80b78761283fcfcb22b34
#
_cell.length_a   1.000
_cell.length_b   1.000
_cell.length_c   1.000
_cell.angle_alpha   90.00
_cell.angle_beta   90.00
_cell.angle_gamma   90.00
#
_symmetry.space_group_name_H-M   'P 1'
#
loop_
_entity.id
_entity.type
_entity.pdbx_description
1 polymer ?
#
loop_
_entity_poly.entity_id
_entity_poly.type
_entity_poly.pdbx_seq_one_letter_code
_entity_poly.pdbx_strand_id
1 'polypeptide(L)'
;MLFRVFLIIIIISSLNAIAQNKKVNVSYINEEIILDAVLNETSWSKNKPATDFWQYFPTDTLQAINQTEITMLFDDHNLYLGIKVYSSGNNYIIPSLKRDFRAGGSDNITLLFDTYNDGSNSFLFGINPDGVMREALVSGGGKELRGFTTSWDTKWESVTKQYDDYYISEWAIPLSAFKYKEGESRWRFNSYMFDTQSNERTTWNQIPQNQFIFNLAFMGDMVFEKPLGKSKTPISIIPYINTIAINDYEENKEFFELKAGGDAKISISNSLNLDITVNPDFSQVEADQVVTNLTRFEVNLPEKRQFFIENSDLFADFGNSLDANPFFSRRIGIAKDT
;
A
#
# COMPACT_ATOMS: atom_id res chain seq x y z
N MET A 1 35.54 -37.11 -28.33
CA MET A 1 34.74 -37.51 -27.14
C MET A 1 34.85 -36.50 -26.00
N LEU A 2 36.02 -36.04 -25.64
CA LEU A 2 36.23 -35.01 -24.58
C LEU A 2 35.49 -33.69 -24.84
N PHE A 3 35.47 -33.18 -26.08
CA PHE A 3 34.82 -31.93 -26.43
C PHE A 3 33.26 -31.96 -26.23
N ARG A 4 32.66 -33.11 -26.47
CA ARG A 4 31.21 -33.30 -26.23
C ARG A 4 30.86 -33.38 -24.74
N VAL A 5 31.76 -33.93 -23.91
CA VAL A 5 31.59 -34.02 -22.48
C VAL A 5 31.74 -32.62 -21.85
N PHE A 6 32.69 -31.80 -22.36
CA PHE A 6 32.89 -30.43 -21.92
C PHE A 6 31.70 -29.51 -22.22
N LEU A 7 31.06 -29.70 -23.40
CA LEU A 7 29.88 -28.98 -23.80
C LEU A 7 28.65 -29.33 -22.91
N ILE A 8 28.51 -30.59 -22.55
CA ILE A 8 27.45 -31.05 -21.65
C ILE A 8 27.63 -30.50 -20.23
N ILE A 9 28.86 -30.42 -19.72
CA ILE A 9 29.16 -29.85 -18.41
C ILE A 9 28.86 -28.35 -18.38
N ILE A 10 29.15 -27.60 -19.45
CA ILE A 10 28.81 -26.18 -19.54
C ILE A 10 27.28 -25.97 -19.58
N ILE A 11 26.53 -26.83 -20.28
CA ILE A 11 25.06 -26.74 -20.33
C ILE A 11 24.44 -27.09 -18.97
N ILE A 12 25.00 -28.06 -18.23
CA ILE A 12 24.50 -28.43 -16.89
C ILE A 12 24.84 -27.36 -15.85
N SER A 13 25.99 -26.66 -15.97
CA SER A 13 26.34 -25.55 -15.07
C SER A 13 25.51 -24.30 -15.28
N SER A 14 24.93 -24.09 -16.47
CA SER A 14 24.05 -22.96 -16.77
C SER A 14 22.58 -23.16 -16.30
N LEU A 15 22.18 -24.39 -15.92
CA LEU A 15 20.83 -24.70 -15.50
C LEU A 15 20.55 -24.47 -14.00
N ASN A 16 21.56 -24.08 -13.22
CA ASN A 16 21.40 -23.79 -11.77
C ASN A 16 21.29 -22.34 -11.38
N ALA A 17 21.05 -21.43 -12.33
CA ALA A 17 20.59 -20.08 -12.00
C ALA A 17 19.06 -20.13 -11.68
N ILE A 18 18.68 -20.89 -10.66
CA ILE A 18 17.40 -20.64 -9.99
C ILE A 18 17.57 -19.27 -9.36
N ALA A 19 16.89 -18.28 -9.89
CA ALA A 19 16.78 -16.98 -9.25
C ALA A 19 16.24 -17.23 -7.84
N GLN A 20 17.13 -17.23 -6.86
CA GLN A 20 16.74 -17.43 -5.46
C GLN A 20 15.96 -16.18 -5.09
N ASN A 21 14.64 -16.33 -4.90
CA ASN A 21 13.82 -15.24 -4.42
C ASN A 21 14.44 -14.69 -3.13
N LYS A 22 14.62 -13.39 -3.07
CA LYS A 22 15.09 -12.73 -1.86
C LYS A 22 14.14 -13.07 -0.72
N LYS A 23 14.72 -13.20 0.48
CA LYS A 23 14.01 -13.54 1.69
C LYS A 23 14.38 -12.56 2.79
N VAL A 24 13.38 -12.06 3.51
CA VAL A 24 13.54 -11.32 4.76
C VAL A 24 12.82 -12.07 5.89
N ASN A 25 13.46 -12.13 7.06
CA ASN A 25 12.87 -12.75 8.25
C ASN A 25 12.24 -11.67 9.13
N VAL A 26 11.12 -12.03 9.78
CA VAL A 26 10.41 -11.19 10.74
C VAL A 26 10.42 -11.88 12.08
N SER A 27 11.16 -11.35 13.05
CA SER A 27 11.28 -11.95 14.38
C SER A 27 10.16 -11.54 15.31
N TYR A 28 9.72 -12.48 16.11
CA TYR A 28 8.76 -12.23 17.18
C TYR A 28 9.43 -11.54 18.37
N ILE A 29 8.74 -10.55 18.93
CA ILE A 29 9.22 -9.79 20.08
C ILE A 29 8.18 -9.75 21.20
N ASN A 30 8.68 -9.61 22.44
CA ASN A 30 7.88 -9.26 23.61
C ASN A 30 8.34 -7.92 24.20
N GLU A 31 9.39 -7.33 23.65
CA GLU A 31 9.92 -6.02 24.02
C GLU A 31 9.00 -4.94 23.43
N GLU A 32 8.70 -3.91 24.17
CA GLU A 32 7.99 -2.74 23.69
C GLU A 32 8.91 -1.93 22.76
N ILE A 33 8.44 -1.60 21.58
CA ILE A 33 9.15 -0.72 20.64
C ILE A 33 8.64 0.71 20.85
N ILE A 34 9.56 1.62 21.09
CA ILE A 34 9.28 3.04 21.21
C ILE A 34 9.58 3.71 19.89
N LEU A 35 8.56 4.22 19.22
CA LEU A 35 8.75 4.91 17.94
C LEU A 35 9.39 6.27 18.16
N ASP A 36 10.71 6.36 18.03
CA ASP A 36 11.48 7.61 18.19
C ASP A 36 12.49 7.88 17.04
N ALA A 37 12.47 7.02 16.02
CA ALA A 37 13.40 6.98 14.90
C ALA A 37 14.87 6.81 15.32
N VAL A 38 15.08 6.02 16.41
CA VAL A 38 16.41 5.59 16.87
C VAL A 38 16.37 4.08 17.10
N LEU A 39 16.86 3.30 16.17
CA LEU A 39 16.85 1.82 16.21
C LEU A 39 17.79 1.27 17.31
N ASN A 40 17.49 1.57 18.57
CA ASN A 40 18.34 1.26 19.72
C ASN A 40 17.84 0.10 20.58
N GLU A 41 16.60 -0.36 20.41
CA GLU A 41 16.09 -1.54 21.09
C GLU A 41 16.86 -2.79 20.65
N THR A 42 17.12 -3.70 21.61
CA THR A 42 17.90 -4.90 21.33
C THR A 42 17.24 -5.79 20.29
N SER A 43 15.95 -5.73 20.16
CA SER A 43 15.17 -6.50 19.20
C SER A 43 15.50 -6.19 17.74
N TRP A 44 15.91 -4.97 17.40
CA TRP A 44 16.31 -4.62 16.04
C TRP A 44 17.51 -5.41 15.53
N SER A 45 18.38 -5.88 16.43
CA SER A 45 19.55 -6.68 16.09
C SER A 45 19.26 -8.16 15.85
N LYS A 46 18.02 -8.63 16.08
CA LYS A 46 17.65 -10.07 15.94
C LYS A 46 17.70 -10.55 14.50
N ASN A 47 17.41 -9.67 13.55
CA ASN A 47 17.34 -10.01 12.13
C ASN A 47 18.37 -9.26 11.32
N LYS A 48 18.81 -9.90 10.22
CA LYS A 48 19.48 -9.18 9.15
C LYS A 48 18.46 -8.34 8.40
N PRO A 49 18.73 -7.06 8.12
CA PRO A 49 17.85 -6.22 7.33
C PRO A 49 17.72 -6.72 5.89
N ALA A 50 16.63 -6.40 5.25
CA ALA A 50 16.50 -6.49 3.80
C ALA A 50 17.38 -5.40 3.19
N THR A 51 18.37 -5.82 2.41
CA THR A 51 19.40 -4.98 1.78
C THR A 51 19.56 -5.33 0.30
N ASP A 52 20.60 -4.81 -0.33
CA ASP A 52 20.97 -5.09 -1.72
C ASP A 52 19.87 -4.65 -2.70
N PHE A 53 19.41 -3.41 -2.55
CA PHE A 53 18.44 -2.81 -3.45
C PHE A 53 19.01 -2.64 -4.85
N TRP A 54 18.17 -2.87 -5.85
CA TRP A 54 18.47 -2.74 -7.27
C TRP A 54 17.91 -1.44 -7.81
N GLN A 55 18.61 -0.85 -8.76
CA GLN A 55 18.03 0.19 -9.57
C GLN A 55 16.85 -0.38 -10.37
N TYR A 56 15.78 0.37 -10.41
CA TYR A 56 14.70 0.22 -11.39
C TYR A 56 14.85 1.29 -12.48
N PHE A 57 15.38 2.46 -12.12
CA PHE A 57 15.72 3.56 -13.01
C PHE A 57 17.01 4.23 -12.49
N PRO A 58 17.96 4.64 -13.32
CA PRO A 58 17.94 4.73 -14.81
C PRO A 58 18.16 3.41 -15.54
N THR A 59 18.58 2.36 -14.85
CA THR A 59 18.78 1.03 -15.41
C THR A 59 18.26 -0.03 -14.44
N ASP A 60 17.89 -1.21 -14.93
CA ASP A 60 17.42 -2.33 -14.10
C ASP A 60 18.48 -3.42 -13.91
N THR A 61 19.75 -3.13 -14.20
CA THR A 61 20.85 -4.10 -14.17
C THR A 61 21.90 -3.83 -13.10
N LEU A 62 21.86 -2.69 -12.42
CA LEU A 62 22.81 -2.28 -11.40
C LEU A 62 22.14 -2.26 -10.00
N GLN A 63 22.99 -2.34 -8.98
CA GLN A 63 22.55 -2.08 -7.61
C GLN A 63 22.38 -0.57 -7.39
N ALA A 64 21.51 -0.21 -6.44
CA ALA A 64 21.29 1.16 -6.02
C ALA A 64 22.60 1.82 -5.55
N ILE A 65 22.79 3.09 -5.87
CA ILE A 65 23.92 3.90 -5.38
C ILE A 65 23.75 4.10 -3.87
N ASN A 66 22.57 4.58 -3.47
CA ASN A 66 22.19 4.72 -2.08
C ASN A 66 21.36 3.50 -1.66
N GLN A 67 21.87 2.74 -0.70
CA GLN A 67 21.23 1.53 -0.23
C GLN A 67 20.12 1.85 0.81
N THR A 68 19.28 0.88 1.04
CA THR A 68 18.24 0.92 2.08
C THR A 68 18.34 -0.34 2.92
N GLU A 69 18.11 -0.20 4.22
CA GLU A 69 18.06 -1.30 5.17
C GLU A 69 16.66 -1.32 5.80
N ILE A 70 15.99 -2.48 5.75
CA ILE A 70 14.66 -2.66 6.35
C ILE A 70 14.71 -3.85 7.29
N THR A 71 14.62 -3.58 8.59
CA THR A 71 14.49 -4.61 9.62
C THR A 71 13.02 -4.77 10.01
N MET A 72 12.58 -6.01 10.20
CA MET A 72 11.19 -6.34 10.48
C MET A 72 11.04 -7.14 11.75
N LEU A 73 10.13 -6.72 12.61
CA LEU A 73 9.76 -7.37 13.86
C LEU A 73 8.24 -7.45 13.95
N PHE A 74 7.71 -8.33 14.79
CA PHE A 74 6.27 -8.36 15.06
C PHE A 74 5.98 -8.85 16.48
N ASP A 75 4.82 -8.45 16.97
CA ASP A 75 4.20 -9.00 18.17
C ASP A 75 2.80 -9.53 17.86
N ASP A 76 1.95 -9.72 18.86
CA ASP A 76 0.59 -10.19 18.66
C ASP A 76 -0.36 -9.11 18.09
N HIS A 77 0.09 -7.85 17.97
CA HIS A 77 -0.72 -6.69 17.60
C HIS A 77 -0.21 -5.97 16.36
N ASN A 78 1.11 -5.82 16.24
CA ASN A 78 1.74 -4.96 15.27
C ASN A 78 2.84 -5.66 14.47
N LEU A 79 3.01 -5.22 13.23
CA LEU A 79 4.21 -5.37 12.45
C LEU A 79 5.04 -4.09 12.64
N TYR A 80 6.28 -4.22 13.10
CA TYR A 80 7.21 -3.11 13.28
C TYR A 80 8.27 -3.12 12.18
N LEU A 81 8.58 -1.94 11.68
CA LEU A 81 9.56 -1.75 10.61
C LEU A 81 10.57 -0.68 11.04
N GLY A 82 11.82 -1.05 11.11
CA GLY A 82 12.95 -0.14 11.27
C GLY A 82 13.61 0.05 9.93
N ILE A 83 13.50 1.25 9.36
CA ILE A 83 13.92 1.57 8.01
C ILE A 83 15.02 2.63 8.07
N LYS A 84 16.17 2.32 7.48
CA LYS A 84 17.25 3.27 7.26
C LYS A 84 17.48 3.45 5.78
N VAL A 85 17.29 4.64 5.29
CA VAL A 85 17.45 5.01 3.89
C VAL A 85 18.65 5.91 3.76
N TYR A 86 19.69 5.45 3.08
CA TYR A 86 20.86 6.25 2.77
C TYR A 86 20.57 7.20 1.62
N SER A 87 21.21 8.35 1.61
CA SER A 87 21.04 9.40 0.60
C SER A 87 22.35 10.13 0.32
N SER A 88 22.41 10.84 -0.78
CA SER A 88 23.58 11.66 -1.16
C SER A 88 23.54 13.06 -0.53
N GLY A 89 22.91 13.20 0.62
CA GLY A 89 22.70 14.44 1.37
C GLY A 89 21.26 14.53 1.89
N ASN A 90 20.88 15.69 2.42
CA ASN A 90 19.57 15.92 3.04
C ASN A 90 18.67 16.91 2.26
N ASN A 91 18.98 17.20 1.01
CA ASN A 91 18.18 18.08 0.15
C ASN A 91 17.02 17.30 -0.50
N TYR A 92 16.13 16.77 0.32
CA TYR A 92 15.00 15.98 -0.16
C TYR A 92 13.96 16.85 -0.86
N ILE A 93 13.39 16.34 -1.95
CA ILE A 93 12.27 16.96 -2.65
C ILE A 93 10.96 16.40 -2.10
N ILE A 94 10.21 17.25 -1.40
CA ILE A 94 8.94 16.91 -0.75
C ILE A 94 7.89 17.94 -1.18
N PRO A 95 7.23 17.73 -2.33
CA PRO A 95 6.31 18.72 -2.89
C PRO A 95 5.02 18.88 -2.09
N SER A 96 4.69 17.93 -1.22
CA SER A 96 3.43 17.94 -0.47
C SER A 96 3.61 17.35 0.93
N LEU A 97 3.05 18.04 1.91
CA LEU A 97 2.88 17.57 3.29
C LEU A 97 1.49 16.96 3.52
N LYS A 98 0.71 16.76 2.47
CA LYS A 98 -0.60 16.10 2.56
C LYS A 98 -0.40 14.59 2.59
N ARG A 99 -1.13 13.88 3.49
CA ARG A 99 -1.24 12.41 3.50
C ARG A 99 -1.65 11.92 2.11
N ASP A 100 -1.23 10.73 1.74
CA ASP A 100 -1.46 10.12 0.43
C ASP A 100 -0.86 10.92 -0.74
N PHE A 101 0.30 11.50 -0.48
CA PHE A 101 1.05 12.23 -1.48
C PHE A 101 1.40 11.34 -2.69
N ARG A 102 1.55 11.96 -3.85
CA ARG A 102 2.00 11.28 -5.05
C ARG A 102 3.49 10.93 -4.94
N ALA A 103 3.84 9.63 -5.02
CA ALA A 103 5.23 9.17 -4.92
C ALA A 103 6.14 9.72 -6.03
N GLY A 104 5.64 9.82 -7.26
CA GLY A 104 6.43 10.34 -8.38
C GLY A 104 6.79 11.81 -8.20
N GLY A 105 8.09 12.11 -8.22
CA GLY A 105 8.62 13.46 -8.02
C GLY A 105 8.79 13.89 -6.56
N SER A 106 8.71 12.95 -5.63
CA SER A 106 8.98 13.14 -4.20
C SER A 106 9.95 12.07 -3.74
N ASP A 107 10.90 12.42 -2.88
CA ASP A 107 11.67 11.43 -2.13
C ASP A 107 10.73 10.65 -1.24
N ASN A 108 10.78 9.33 -1.32
CA ASN A 108 9.95 8.46 -0.48
C ASN A 108 10.40 7.01 -0.54
N ILE A 109 10.05 6.26 0.49
CA ILE A 109 10.10 4.81 0.51
C ILE A 109 8.70 4.24 0.61
N THR A 110 8.44 3.17 -0.10
CA THR A 110 7.13 2.50 -0.15
C THR A 110 7.33 0.99 -0.10
N LEU A 111 6.52 0.34 0.72
CA LEU A 111 6.54 -1.10 0.99
C LEU A 111 5.22 -1.73 0.53
N LEU A 112 5.32 -2.92 -0.05
CA LEU A 112 4.19 -3.71 -0.53
C LEU A 112 4.16 -5.06 0.19
N PHE A 113 2.98 -5.46 0.63
CA PHE A 113 2.74 -6.71 1.35
C PHE A 113 1.60 -7.49 0.69
N ASP A 114 1.92 -8.61 0.04
CA ASP A 114 0.96 -9.59 -0.43
C ASP A 114 0.80 -10.67 0.64
N THR A 115 -0.27 -10.55 1.40
CA THR A 115 -0.54 -11.34 2.60
C THR A 115 -1.15 -12.71 2.29
N TYR A 116 -1.66 -12.91 1.08
CA TYR A 116 -2.23 -14.18 0.62
C TYR A 116 -1.27 -15.01 -0.23
N ASN A 117 -0.11 -14.45 -0.59
CA ASN A 117 0.92 -15.09 -1.44
C ASN A 117 0.43 -15.48 -2.84
N ASP A 118 -0.58 -14.81 -3.36
CA ASP A 118 -1.21 -15.16 -4.65
C ASP A 118 -0.79 -14.23 -5.79
N GLY A 119 -0.10 -13.13 -5.48
CA GLY A 119 0.34 -12.15 -6.47
C GLY A 119 -0.80 -11.35 -7.09
N SER A 120 -2.01 -11.38 -6.50
CA SER A 120 -3.18 -10.70 -7.03
C SER A 120 -3.37 -9.33 -6.42
N ASN A 121 -3.22 -9.22 -5.10
CA ASN A 121 -3.44 -7.99 -4.36
C ASN A 121 -2.33 -7.74 -3.33
N SER A 122 -2.08 -6.48 -3.02
CA SER A 122 -1.17 -6.11 -1.92
C SER A 122 -1.61 -4.85 -1.20
N PHE A 123 -1.26 -4.79 0.07
CA PHE A 123 -1.29 -3.57 0.87
C PHE A 123 -0.02 -2.78 0.61
N LEU A 124 -0.16 -1.47 0.53
CA LEU A 124 0.93 -0.56 0.30
C LEU A 124 0.98 0.48 1.42
N PHE A 125 2.17 0.69 1.98
CA PHE A 125 2.47 1.73 2.95
C PHE A 125 3.71 2.48 2.51
N GLY A 126 3.75 3.77 2.72
CA GLY A 126 4.91 4.57 2.34
C GLY A 126 5.04 5.83 3.18
N ILE A 127 6.22 6.40 3.14
CA ILE A 127 6.55 7.62 3.87
C ILE A 127 7.57 8.45 3.09
N ASN A 128 7.52 9.75 3.25
CA ASN A 128 8.57 10.64 2.80
C ASN A 128 9.54 11.00 3.97
N PRO A 129 10.68 11.63 3.71
CA PRO A 129 11.64 11.99 4.75
C PRO A 129 11.12 12.95 5.82
N ASP A 130 10.02 13.69 5.58
CA ASP A 130 9.35 14.55 6.57
C ASP A 130 8.32 13.80 7.42
N GLY A 131 8.20 12.47 7.25
CA GLY A 131 7.28 11.66 8.01
C GLY A 131 5.84 11.70 7.51
N VAL A 132 5.57 12.22 6.32
CA VAL A 132 4.22 12.19 5.74
C VAL A 132 3.93 10.79 5.22
N MET A 133 2.85 10.23 5.70
CA MET A 133 2.41 8.87 5.40
C MET A 133 1.55 8.80 4.14
N ARG A 134 1.58 7.64 3.51
CA ARG A 134 0.67 7.28 2.42
C ARG A 134 0.33 5.80 2.50
N GLU A 135 -0.87 5.47 2.08
CA GLU A 135 -1.32 4.09 1.91
C GLU A 135 -2.11 3.90 0.63
N ALA A 136 -2.17 2.66 0.16
CA ALA A 136 -2.97 2.28 -1.00
C ALA A 136 -3.21 0.76 -1.02
N LEU A 137 -4.14 0.34 -1.87
CA LEU A 137 -4.26 -1.05 -2.30
C LEU A 137 -3.76 -1.18 -3.73
N VAL A 138 -3.10 -2.30 -4.00
CA VAL A 138 -2.70 -2.70 -5.35
C VAL A 138 -3.46 -3.97 -5.70
N SER A 139 -4.22 -3.94 -6.78
CA SER A 139 -5.00 -5.08 -7.31
C SER A 139 -4.55 -5.48 -8.71
N GLY A 140 -5.11 -6.57 -9.24
CA GLY A 140 -4.79 -7.04 -10.58
C GLY A 140 -3.32 -7.41 -10.80
N GLY A 141 -2.62 -7.80 -9.72
CA GLY A 141 -1.20 -8.12 -9.75
C GLY A 141 -0.26 -6.93 -9.95
N GLY A 142 -0.74 -5.69 -9.82
CA GLY A 142 0.04 -4.48 -10.04
C GLY A 142 0.50 -4.32 -11.49
N LYS A 143 -0.25 -4.84 -12.45
CA LYS A 143 0.10 -4.80 -13.88
C LYS A 143 -0.42 -3.57 -14.59
N GLU A 144 -1.31 -2.83 -13.98
CA GLU A 144 -1.96 -1.64 -14.54
C GLU A 144 -2.13 -0.55 -13.48
N LEU A 145 -2.13 0.72 -13.91
CA LEU A 145 -2.35 1.86 -13.02
C LEU A 145 -3.75 1.85 -12.39
N ARG A 146 -4.75 1.28 -13.07
CA ARG A 146 -6.12 1.16 -12.55
C ARG A 146 -6.21 0.28 -11.29
N GLY A 147 -5.28 -0.66 -11.14
CA GLY A 147 -5.17 -1.47 -9.93
C GLY A 147 -4.60 -0.74 -8.72
N PHE A 148 -4.23 0.53 -8.83
CA PHE A 148 -3.67 1.31 -7.74
C PHE A 148 -4.73 2.24 -7.14
N THR A 149 -5.19 1.94 -5.92
CA THR A 149 -6.27 2.64 -5.24
C THR A 149 -5.77 3.33 -3.98
N THR A 150 -5.76 4.69 -3.96
CA THR A 150 -5.32 5.52 -2.83
C THR A 150 -6.45 5.91 -1.88
N SER A 151 -7.67 5.50 -2.16
CA SER A 151 -8.83 5.80 -1.32
C SER A 151 -9.03 4.82 -0.17
N TRP A 152 -8.17 3.78 -0.08
CA TRP A 152 -8.10 2.94 1.09
C TRP A 152 -7.29 3.64 2.17
N ASP A 153 -7.86 3.74 3.36
CA ASP A 153 -7.26 4.39 4.52
C ASP A 153 -7.23 3.43 5.71
N THR A 154 -6.15 3.47 6.48
CA THR A 154 -6.00 2.70 7.70
C THR A 154 -5.18 3.46 8.74
N LYS A 155 -5.42 3.15 10.01
CA LYS A 155 -4.66 3.76 11.09
C LYS A 155 -3.38 2.98 11.34
N TRP A 156 -2.24 3.66 11.22
CA TRP A 156 -0.91 3.17 11.59
C TRP A 156 -0.05 4.33 12.08
N GLU A 157 1.09 4.04 12.69
CA GLU A 157 1.93 5.04 13.30
C GLU A 157 3.34 4.96 12.73
N SER A 158 4.00 6.11 12.61
CA SER A 158 5.38 6.22 12.19
C SER A 158 6.05 7.45 12.75
N VAL A 159 7.35 7.34 12.99
CA VAL A 159 8.22 8.47 13.33
C VAL A 159 9.41 8.46 12.40
N THR A 160 9.78 9.62 11.87
CA THR A 160 10.91 9.77 10.95
C THR A 160 11.85 10.87 11.43
N LYS A 161 13.15 10.63 11.29
CA LYS A 161 14.20 11.58 11.63
C LYS A 161 15.26 11.61 10.53
N GLN A 162 15.55 12.81 10.05
CA GLN A 162 16.58 13.06 9.04
C GLN A 162 17.94 13.29 9.70
N TYR A 163 18.99 12.85 8.99
CA TYR A 163 20.39 13.05 9.29
C TYR A 163 21.09 13.61 8.03
N ASP A 164 22.39 13.80 8.06
CA ASP A 164 23.11 14.46 6.96
C ASP A 164 23.10 13.65 5.64
N ASP A 165 23.20 12.32 5.74
CA ASP A 165 23.34 11.39 4.59
C ASP A 165 22.40 10.17 4.66
N TYR A 166 21.40 10.21 5.55
CA TYR A 166 20.34 9.19 5.64
C TYR A 166 19.15 9.74 6.45
N TYR A 167 18.03 9.03 6.40
CA TYR A 167 16.96 9.17 7.36
C TYR A 167 16.57 7.81 7.93
N ILE A 168 16.07 7.81 9.16
CA ILE A 168 15.51 6.64 9.82
C ILE A 168 14.01 6.85 9.97
N SER A 169 13.25 5.81 9.70
CA SER A 169 11.81 5.78 9.94
C SER A 169 11.43 4.49 10.66
N GLU A 170 10.72 4.63 11.76
CA GLU A 170 10.14 3.53 12.52
C GLU A 170 8.64 3.52 12.33
N TRP A 171 8.09 2.34 12.01
CA TRP A 171 6.67 2.17 11.77
C TRP A 171 6.09 1.10 12.68
N ALA A 172 4.87 1.31 13.12
CA ALA A 172 4.03 0.31 13.77
C ALA A 172 2.72 0.19 12.97
N ILE A 173 2.57 -0.91 12.25
CA ILE A 173 1.39 -1.19 11.47
C ILE A 173 0.58 -2.27 12.19
N PRO A 174 -0.63 -1.97 12.67
CA PRO A 174 -1.47 -2.98 13.32
C PRO A 174 -1.71 -4.17 12.40
N LEU A 175 -1.55 -5.38 12.90
CA LEU A 175 -1.87 -6.60 12.12
C LEU A 175 -3.33 -6.63 11.68
N SER A 176 -4.20 -5.91 12.38
CA SER A 176 -5.61 -5.71 11.99
C SER A 176 -5.81 -4.84 10.74
N ALA A 177 -4.79 -4.07 10.32
CA ALA A 177 -4.82 -3.34 9.05
C ALA A 177 -4.70 -4.27 7.84
N PHE A 178 -4.18 -5.48 8.05
CA PHE A 178 -4.00 -6.48 7.02
C PHE A 178 -5.10 -7.54 7.05
N LYS A 179 -5.48 -7.99 5.87
CA LYS A 179 -6.27 -9.22 5.72
C LYS A 179 -5.30 -10.35 5.38
N TYR A 180 -5.30 -11.40 6.17
CA TYR A 180 -4.42 -12.56 5.97
C TYR A 180 -5.07 -13.83 6.52
N LYS A 181 -4.52 -14.97 6.13
CA LYS A 181 -4.98 -16.28 6.60
C LYS A 181 -4.39 -16.59 7.97
N GLU A 182 -5.23 -17.00 8.92
CA GLU A 182 -4.80 -17.47 10.24
C GLU A 182 -3.83 -18.66 10.10
N GLY A 183 -2.76 -18.67 10.88
CA GLY A 183 -1.72 -19.70 10.83
C GLY A 183 -0.72 -19.49 9.70
N GLU A 184 -0.83 -18.42 8.93
CA GLU A 184 0.15 -18.09 7.88
C GLU A 184 1.47 -17.65 8.53
N SER A 185 2.58 -18.14 7.98
CA SER A 185 3.94 -17.78 8.41
C SER A 185 4.77 -17.14 7.32
N ARG A 186 4.15 -16.87 6.15
CA ARG A 186 4.82 -16.29 5.01
C ARG A 186 3.91 -15.34 4.26
N TRP A 187 4.40 -14.12 4.01
CA TRP A 187 3.84 -13.19 3.04
C TRP A 187 4.84 -12.99 1.91
N ARG A 188 4.41 -12.30 0.85
CA ARG A 188 5.34 -11.77 -0.14
C ARG A 188 5.54 -10.30 0.11
N PHE A 189 6.74 -9.82 -0.19
CA PHE A 189 7.18 -8.48 0.11
C PHE A 189 8.04 -7.92 -1.02
N ASN A 190 7.86 -6.65 -1.29
CA ASN A 190 8.83 -5.83 -2.02
C ASN A 190 8.80 -4.40 -1.47
N SER A 191 9.84 -3.64 -1.74
CA SER A 191 9.92 -2.23 -1.43
C SER A 191 10.44 -1.48 -2.65
N TYR A 192 9.97 -0.26 -2.83
CA TYR A 192 10.57 0.65 -3.79
C TYR A 192 10.81 2.02 -3.16
N MET A 193 11.83 2.71 -3.67
CA MET A 193 12.22 4.03 -3.24
C MET A 193 12.37 4.95 -4.45
N PHE A 194 12.03 6.22 -4.26
CA PHE A 194 12.34 7.32 -5.17
C PHE A 194 13.39 8.19 -4.48
N ASP A 195 14.57 8.28 -5.09
CA ASP A 195 15.66 9.16 -4.68
C ASP A 195 15.84 10.22 -5.76
N THR A 196 15.40 11.44 -5.46
CA THR A 196 15.45 12.56 -6.41
C THR A 196 16.85 13.14 -6.52
N GLN A 197 17.67 12.99 -5.47
CA GLN A 197 19.04 13.54 -5.43
C GLN A 197 19.98 12.76 -6.37
N SER A 198 19.91 11.43 -6.35
CA SER A 198 20.64 10.55 -7.28
C SER A 198 19.90 10.35 -8.60
N ASN A 199 18.65 10.82 -8.72
CA ASN A 199 17.73 10.55 -9.82
C ASN A 199 17.51 9.05 -10.04
N GLU A 200 17.45 8.29 -8.95
CA GLU A 200 17.22 6.86 -8.96
C GLU A 200 15.80 6.50 -8.52
N ARG A 201 15.33 5.37 -9.04
CA ARG A 201 14.25 4.60 -8.44
C ARG A 201 14.80 3.22 -8.18
N THR A 202 14.61 2.73 -6.98
CA THR A 202 15.17 1.45 -6.56
C THR A 202 14.09 0.50 -6.06
N THR A 203 14.37 -0.80 -6.13
CA THR A 203 13.49 -1.86 -5.61
C THR A 203 14.30 -2.87 -4.83
N TRP A 204 13.72 -3.44 -3.78
CA TRP A 204 14.41 -4.48 -3.02
C TRP A 204 14.59 -5.74 -3.85
N ASN A 205 13.52 -6.28 -4.41
CA ASN A 205 13.60 -7.35 -5.40
C ASN A 205 13.55 -6.72 -6.80
N GLN A 206 14.45 -7.14 -7.66
CA GLN A 206 14.65 -6.56 -8.99
C GLN A 206 13.37 -6.64 -9.85
N ILE A 207 13.00 -5.52 -10.46
CA ILE A 207 11.87 -5.42 -11.38
C ILE A 207 12.37 -4.86 -12.71
N PRO A 208 12.10 -5.50 -13.85
CA PRO A 208 12.44 -4.95 -15.16
C PRO A 208 11.73 -3.61 -15.42
N GLN A 209 12.41 -2.65 -16.06
CA GLN A 209 11.85 -1.31 -16.33
C GLN A 209 10.58 -1.28 -17.18
N ASN A 210 10.36 -2.31 -17.98
CA ASN A 210 9.13 -2.45 -18.79
C ASN A 210 7.92 -2.93 -17.99
N GLN A 211 8.08 -3.16 -16.68
CA GLN A 211 7.02 -3.51 -15.74
C GLN A 211 6.73 -2.34 -14.82
N PHE A 212 5.56 -2.28 -14.21
CA PHE A 212 5.30 -1.29 -13.17
C PHE A 212 6.12 -1.59 -11.91
N ILE A 213 6.64 -0.55 -11.25
CA ILE A 213 7.48 -0.66 -10.06
C ILE A 213 6.77 -1.36 -8.88
N PHE A 214 5.46 -1.47 -8.93
CA PHE A 214 4.61 -2.16 -7.96
C PHE A 214 4.05 -3.49 -8.50
N ASN A 215 4.66 -4.09 -9.54
CA ASN A 215 4.21 -5.37 -10.07
C ASN A 215 4.49 -6.51 -9.09
N LEU A 216 3.43 -7.19 -8.65
CA LEU A 216 3.46 -8.21 -7.61
C LEU A 216 4.12 -9.53 -8.04
N ALA A 217 4.34 -9.73 -9.35
CA ALA A 217 5.08 -10.91 -9.83
C ALA A 217 6.52 -10.95 -9.34
N PHE A 218 7.11 -9.78 -8.99
CA PHE A 218 8.52 -9.63 -8.63
C PHE A 218 8.73 -9.43 -7.13
N MET A 219 7.90 -10.01 -6.27
CA MET A 219 8.06 -9.93 -4.83
C MET A 219 8.93 -11.06 -4.29
N GLY A 220 9.71 -10.76 -3.24
CA GLY A 220 10.44 -11.75 -2.46
C GLY A 220 9.60 -12.32 -1.32
N ASP A 221 10.20 -13.20 -0.51
CA ASP A 221 9.54 -13.84 0.62
C ASP A 221 9.78 -13.06 1.92
N MET A 222 8.72 -12.83 2.68
CA MET A 222 8.72 -12.31 4.05
C MET A 222 8.28 -13.43 4.98
N VAL A 223 9.17 -13.88 5.86
CA VAL A 223 8.93 -15.09 6.66
C VAL A 223 8.91 -14.77 8.13
N PHE A 224 7.76 -15.02 8.74
CA PHE A 224 7.55 -14.85 10.17
C PHE A 224 8.15 -15.98 10.98
N GLU A 225 8.79 -15.66 12.09
CA GLU A 225 9.41 -16.63 13.02
C GLU A 225 8.38 -17.62 13.58
N LYS A 226 7.15 -17.19 13.78
CA LYS A 226 6.02 -18.02 14.20
C LYS A 226 4.78 -17.70 13.36
N PRO A 227 3.84 -18.64 13.23
CA PRO A 227 2.59 -18.40 12.52
C PRO A 227 1.79 -17.24 13.13
N LEU A 228 1.20 -16.42 12.28
CA LEU A 228 0.35 -15.32 12.69
C LEU A 228 -0.96 -15.85 13.30
N GLY A 229 -1.32 -15.30 14.44
CA GLY A 229 -2.59 -15.58 15.09
C GLY A 229 -3.78 -15.02 14.30
N LYS A 230 -4.97 -15.26 14.81
CA LYS A 230 -6.19 -14.65 14.27
C LYS A 230 -6.06 -13.12 14.38
N SER A 231 -6.29 -12.42 13.27
CA SER A 231 -6.39 -10.96 13.31
C SER A 231 -7.51 -10.58 14.29
N LYS A 232 -7.13 -9.88 15.35
CA LYS A 232 -8.11 -9.29 16.27
C LYS A 232 -8.65 -8.05 15.57
N THR A 233 -9.64 -8.23 14.72
CA THR A 233 -10.30 -7.07 14.12
C THR A 233 -11.27 -6.53 15.14
N PRO A 234 -11.03 -5.36 15.71
CA PRO A 234 -11.98 -4.74 16.63
C PRO A 234 -13.26 -4.40 15.88
N ILE A 235 -14.38 -4.42 16.58
CA ILE A 235 -15.59 -3.76 16.11
C ILE A 235 -15.24 -2.27 16.06
N SER A 236 -15.26 -1.69 14.87
CA SER A 236 -15.09 -0.25 14.67
C SER A 236 -16.47 0.39 14.57
N ILE A 237 -16.74 1.39 15.40
CA ILE A 237 -17.96 2.19 15.34
C ILE A 237 -17.51 3.64 15.16
N ILE A 238 -17.94 4.27 14.07
CA ILE A 238 -17.57 5.63 13.68
C ILE A 238 -18.85 6.47 13.65
N PRO A 239 -19.26 7.08 14.76
CA PRO A 239 -20.37 8.02 14.75
C PRO A 239 -19.93 9.35 14.16
N TYR A 240 -20.82 10.02 13.44
CA TYR A 240 -20.57 11.37 12.93
C TYR A 240 -21.81 12.25 13.00
N ILE A 241 -21.55 13.56 13.10
CA ILE A 241 -22.54 14.60 12.99
C ILE A 241 -22.04 15.57 11.91
N ASN A 242 -22.90 15.84 10.94
CA ASN A 242 -22.60 16.72 9.85
C ASN A 242 -23.55 17.92 9.86
N THR A 243 -23.00 19.11 9.71
CA THR A 243 -23.75 20.35 9.61
C THR A 243 -23.49 20.97 8.24
N ILE A 244 -24.55 21.17 7.48
CA ILE A 244 -24.48 21.76 6.15
C ILE A 244 -25.21 23.11 6.19
N ALA A 245 -24.50 24.20 5.87
CA ALA A 245 -25.07 25.50 5.65
C ALA A 245 -24.91 25.88 4.17
N ILE A 246 -25.99 26.09 3.48
CA ILE A 246 -26.02 26.44 2.05
C ILE A 246 -26.69 27.79 1.89
N ASN A 247 -26.00 28.73 1.26
CA ASN A 247 -26.59 30.00 0.80
C ASN A 247 -26.84 29.90 -0.71
N ASP A 248 -28.10 29.82 -1.09
CA ASP A 248 -28.52 29.89 -2.46
C ASP A 248 -28.73 31.37 -2.83
N TYR A 249 -27.78 31.94 -3.55
CA TYR A 249 -27.81 33.38 -3.98
C TYR A 249 -28.80 33.62 -5.12
N GLU A 250 -29.20 32.62 -5.89
CA GLU A 250 -30.16 32.75 -6.97
C GLU A 250 -31.59 32.84 -6.42
N GLU A 251 -31.92 31.98 -5.46
CA GLU A 251 -33.22 31.97 -4.82
C GLU A 251 -33.30 32.81 -3.53
N ASN A 252 -32.16 33.38 -3.09
CA ASN A 252 -32.02 34.15 -1.86
C ASN A 252 -32.51 33.36 -0.62
N LYS A 253 -32.15 32.10 -0.55
CA LYS A 253 -32.52 31.17 0.52
C LYS A 253 -31.30 30.65 1.27
N GLU A 254 -31.44 30.59 2.57
CA GLU A 254 -30.45 29.93 3.46
C GLU A 254 -31.02 28.61 3.93
N PHE A 255 -30.27 27.55 3.76
CA PHE A 255 -30.60 26.20 4.27
C PHE A 255 -29.59 25.81 5.32
N PHE A 256 -30.09 25.35 6.45
CA PHE A 256 -29.30 24.75 7.50
C PHE A 256 -29.80 23.33 7.73
N GLU A 257 -28.93 22.34 7.57
CA GLU A 257 -29.26 20.94 7.77
C GLU A 257 -28.29 20.31 8.74
N LEU A 258 -28.82 19.63 9.76
CA LEU A 258 -28.05 18.82 10.71
C LEU A 258 -28.34 17.37 10.42
N LYS A 259 -27.31 16.59 10.10
CA LYS A 259 -27.39 15.15 9.87
C LYS A 259 -26.55 14.42 10.91
N ALA A 260 -27.05 13.34 11.46
CA ALA A 260 -26.30 12.41 12.28
C ALA A 260 -26.33 11.03 11.63
N GLY A 261 -25.21 10.37 11.65
CA GLY A 261 -25.03 9.04 11.08
C GLY A 261 -23.94 8.25 11.78
N GLY A 262 -23.60 7.12 11.23
CA GLY A 262 -22.50 6.31 11.74
C GLY A 262 -22.24 5.07 10.89
N ASP A 263 -21.01 4.64 10.92
CA ASP A 263 -20.53 3.42 10.30
C ASP A 263 -20.14 2.41 11.37
N ALA A 264 -20.43 1.15 11.15
CA ALA A 264 -19.96 0.05 11.97
C ALA A 264 -19.31 -1.02 11.09
N LYS A 265 -18.08 -1.39 11.43
CA LYS A 265 -17.32 -2.44 10.77
C LYS A 265 -17.10 -3.58 11.73
N ILE A 266 -17.58 -4.75 11.36
CA ILE A 266 -17.53 -5.96 12.18
C ILE A 266 -16.83 -7.04 11.36
N SER A 267 -15.64 -7.44 11.76
CA SER A 267 -14.99 -8.59 11.15
C SER A 267 -15.50 -9.87 11.81
N ILE A 268 -16.33 -10.61 11.09
CA ILE A 268 -16.88 -11.88 11.55
C ILE A 268 -15.80 -12.98 11.48
N SER A 269 -14.97 -12.93 10.43
CA SER A 269 -13.82 -13.83 10.25
C SER A 269 -12.77 -13.15 9.38
N ASN A 270 -11.60 -13.80 9.18
CA ASN A 270 -10.54 -13.28 8.31
C ASN A 270 -10.96 -13.10 6.83
N SER A 271 -12.06 -13.75 6.44
CA SER A 271 -12.60 -13.69 5.08
C SER A 271 -14.01 -13.12 4.99
N LEU A 272 -14.61 -12.68 6.12
CA LEU A 272 -15.98 -12.17 6.16
C LEU A 272 -16.04 -10.92 7.03
N ASN A 273 -16.31 -9.79 6.42
CA ASN A 273 -16.57 -8.52 7.08
C ASN A 273 -18.03 -8.11 6.87
N LEU A 274 -18.60 -7.48 7.86
CA LEU A 274 -19.89 -6.85 7.80
C LEU A 274 -19.72 -5.35 8.01
N ASP A 275 -20.04 -4.57 6.99
CA ASP A 275 -20.03 -3.11 7.04
C ASP A 275 -21.48 -2.61 7.04
N ILE A 276 -21.81 -1.80 8.04
CA ILE A 276 -23.14 -1.22 8.20
C ILE A 276 -22.95 0.30 8.18
N THR A 277 -23.71 0.98 7.33
CA THR A 277 -23.77 2.44 7.32
C THR A 277 -25.18 2.94 7.48
N VAL A 278 -25.34 3.99 8.29
CA VAL A 278 -26.61 4.68 8.50
C VAL A 278 -26.40 6.15 8.26
N ASN A 279 -27.19 6.74 7.34
CA ASN A 279 -27.06 8.14 6.90
C ASN A 279 -25.62 8.50 6.53
N PRO A 280 -25.01 7.84 5.51
CA PRO A 280 -23.61 7.98 5.19
C PRO A 280 -23.20 9.45 4.98
N ASP A 281 -22.02 9.81 5.53
CA ASP A 281 -21.46 11.15 5.35
C ASP A 281 -20.82 11.28 3.97
N PHE A 282 -21.37 12.16 3.15
CA PHE A 282 -20.83 12.49 1.85
C PHE A 282 -20.22 13.90 1.81
N SER A 283 -20.03 14.55 2.95
CA SER A 283 -19.50 15.93 3.02
C SER A 283 -18.07 16.04 2.51
N GLN A 284 -17.29 14.97 2.60
CA GLN A 284 -15.91 14.91 2.11
C GLN A 284 -15.80 14.47 0.65
N VAL A 285 -16.90 14.08 0.02
CA VAL A 285 -16.91 13.65 -1.37
C VAL A 285 -16.83 14.89 -2.27
N GLU A 286 -15.73 15.03 -2.99
CA GLU A 286 -15.60 16.08 -4.00
C GLU A 286 -16.71 15.97 -5.03
N ALA A 287 -17.31 17.08 -5.39
CA ALA A 287 -18.31 17.13 -6.45
C ALA A 287 -17.73 16.54 -7.75
N ASP A 288 -18.55 15.80 -8.46
CA ASP A 288 -18.17 15.28 -9.77
C ASP A 288 -17.94 16.43 -10.73
N GLN A 289 -16.94 16.31 -11.60
CA GLN A 289 -16.76 17.27 -12.68
C GLN A 289 -17.95 17.22 -13.62
N VAL A 290 -18.42 18.38 -14.03
CA VAL A 290 -19.51 18.47 -15.02
C VAL A 290 -19.02 17.88 -16.33
N VAL A 291 -19.59 16.73 -16.72
CA VAL A 291 -19.30 16.07 -17.99
C VAL A 291 -20.47 16.29 -18.94
N THR A 292 -20.22 17.01 -20.03
CA THR A 292 -21.20 17.10 -21.10
C THR A 292 -21.23 15.80 -21.90
N ASN A 293 -22.25 14.98 -21.66
CA ASN A 293 -22.40 13.71 -22.37
C ASN A 293 -23.01 13.92 -23.75
N LEU A 294 -22.16 13.83 -24.79
CA LEU A 294 -22.58 13.90 -26.19
C LEU A 294 -22.85 12.51 -26.79
N THR A 295 -22.75 11.44 -25.99
CA THR A 295 -22.93 10.08 -26.45
C THR A 295 -24.25 9.50 -25.94
N ARG A 296 -24.72 8.40 -26.57
CA ARG A 296 -25.89 7.64 -26.12
C ARG A 296 -25.62 6.74 -24.91
N PHE A 297 -24.35 6.65 -24.47
CA PHE A 297 -23.94 5.80 -23.36
C PHE A 297 -23.94 6.59 -22.06
N GLU A 298 -24.28 5.94 -20.97
CA GLU A 298 -24.21 6.53 -19.63
C GLU A 298 -22.77 6.92 -19.28
N VAL A 299 -22.59 8.08 -18.65
CA VAL A 299 -21.28 8.51 -18.16
C VAL A 299 -20.87 7.62 -16.99
N ASN A 300 -19.76 6.93 -17.13
CA ASN A 300 -19.20 6.13 -16.03
C ASN A 300 -18.32 7.04 -15.15
N LEU A 301 -18.88 7.51 -14.04
CA LEU A 301 -18.18 8.30 -13.05
C LEU A 301 -17.51 7.39 -12.02
N PRO A 302 -16.27 7.70 -11.59
CA PRO A 302 -15.60 6.91 -10.54
C PRO A 302 -16.38 6.99 -9.22
N GLU A 303 -16.36 5.91 -8.47
CA GLU A 303 -16.93 5.91 -7.12
C GLU A 303 -16.04 6.74 -6.19
N LYS A 304 -16.66 7.60 -5.37
CA LYS A 304 -15.99 8.49 -4.42
C LYS A 304 -16.48 8.30 -2.98
N ARG A 305 -17.55 7.51 -2.80
CA ARG A 305 -18.11 7.27 -1.47
C ARG A 305 -17.32 6.19 -0.74
N GLN A 306 -16.81 6.54 0.43
CA GLN A 306 -15.92 5.68 1.24
C GLN A 306 -16.46 4.26 1.41
N PHE A 307 -17.74 4.13 1.71
CA PHE A 307 -18.40 2.83 1.90
C PHE A 307 -18.24 1.88 0.69
N PHE A 308 -18.34 2.42 -0.53
CA PHE A 308 -18.23 1.62 -1.76
C PHE A 308 -16.79 1.48 -2.28
N ILE A 309 -15.90 2.38 -1.88
CA ILE A 309 -14.47 2.31 -2.22
C ILE A 309 -13.80 1.22 -1.39
N GLU A 310 -14.14 1.15 -0.14
CA GLU A 310 -13.61 0.14 0.76
C GLU A 310 -14.08 -1.24 0.30
N ASN A 311 -13.13 -2.14 0.05
CA ASN A 311 -13.35 -3.45 -0.59
C ASN A 311 -13.82 -3.39 -2.06
N SER A 312 -13.62 -2.28 -2.75
CA SER A 312 -13.96 -2.17 -4.19
C SER A 312 -13.22 -3.20 -5.05
N ASP A 313 -12.05 -3.65 -4.61
CA ASP A 313 -11.30 -4.76 -5.20
C ASP A 313 -12.11 -6.05 -5.36
N LEU A 314 -13.11 -6.26 -4.48
CA LEU A 314 -14.00 -7.42 -4.54
C LEU A 314 -15.13 -7.26 -5.58
N PHE A 315 -15.47 -6.04 -5.98
CA PHE A 315 -16.66 -5.76 -6.78
C PHE A 315 -16.37 -4.97 -8.06
N ALA A 316 -15.34 -4.12 -8.09
CA ALA A 316 -15.11 -3.17 -9.18
C ALA A 316 -14.53 -3.83 -10.44
N ASP A 317 -13.82 -4.93 -10.30
CA ASP A 317 -13.10 -5.59 -11.39
C ASP A 317 -13.87 -6.76 -12.02
N PHE A 318 -15.15 -6.91 -11.70
CA PHE A 318 -16.02 -7.88 -12.37
C PHE A 318 -16.44 -7.35 -13.74
N GLY A 319 -16.00 -8.02 -14.78
CA GLY A 319 -16.38 -7.72 -16.15
C GLY A 319 -15.38 -6.80 -16.88
N ASN A 320 -15.83 -6.27 -18.01
CA ASN A 320 -15.06 -5.35 -18.84
C ASN A 320 -15.87 -4.07 -19.01
N SER A 321 -15.27 -2.93 -18.73
CA SER A 321 -15.93 -1.62 -18.84
C SER A 321 -16.44 -1.29 -20.27
N LEU A 322 -15.92 -1.99 -21.29
CA LEU A 322 -16.35 -1.84 -22.69
C LEU A 322 -17.55 -2.72 -23.04
N ASP A 323 -17.71 -3.87 -22.38
CA ASP A 323 -18.74 -4.85 -22.70
C ASP A 323 -19.86 -4.88 -21.66
N ALA A 324 -19.52 -5.13 -20.41
CA ALA A 324 -20.46 -5.10 -19.29
C ALA A 324 -19.74 -4.95 -17.94
N ASN A 325 -20.22 -4.03 -17.14
CA ASN A 325 -19.88 -3.92 -15.72
C ASN A 325 -21.11 -4.33 -14.88
N PRO A 326 -21.11 -5.55 -14.30
CA PRO A 326 -22.27 -6.08 -13.57
C PRO A 326 -22.58 -5.30 -12.27
N PHE A 327 -21.57 -4.63 -11.70
CA PHE A 327 -21.71 -3.85 -10.48
C PHE A 327 -21.32 -2.39 -10.71
N PHE A 328 -22.28 -1.48 -10.55
CA PHE A 328 -22.08 -0.05 -10.64
C PHE A 328 -22.69 0.65 -9.44
N SER A 329 -21.90 0.85 -8.41
CA SER A 329 -22.31 1.40 -7.10
C SER A 329 -22.95 2.79 -7.22
N ARG A 330 -22.56 3.60 -8.18
CA ARG A 330 -23.09 4.96 -8.41
C ARG A 330 -24.60 5.01 -8.68
N ARG A 331 -25.20 3.89 -9.06
CA ARG A 331 -26.68 3.78 -9.20
C ARG A 331 -27.39 3.54 -7.88
N ILE A 332 -26.67 3.14 -6.83
CA ILE A 332 -27.24 2.85 -5.53
C ILE A 332 -27.52 4.17 -4.79
N GLY A 333 -28.76 4.38 -4.36
CA GLY A 333 -29.18 5.57 -3.65
C GLY A 333 -29.65 6.73 -4.55
N ILE A 334 -29.67 6.55 -5.88
CA ILE A 334 -30.25 7.55 -6.79
C ILE A 334 -31.74 7.27 -6.91
N ALA A 335 -32.57 8.21 -6.42
CA ALA A 335 -34.01 8.19 -6.69
C ALA A 335 -34.23 8.54 -8.18
N LYS A 336 -35.07 7.78 -8.87
CA LYS A 336 -35.56 8.21 -10.16
C LYS A 336 -36.61 9.29 -9.92
N ASP A 337 -36.37 10.51 -10.40
CA ASP A 337 -37.44 11.48 -10.55
C ASP A 337 -38.46 10.88 -11.53
N THR A 338 -39.66 10.65 -11.02
CA THR A 338 -40.81 10.16 -11.79
C THR A 338 -41.57 11.32 -12.39
#